data_93a387a2db1c66b62aca0f915eab4948
#
_entry.id   93a387a2db1c66b62aca0f915eab4948
#
_cell.length_a   1.000
_cell.length_b   1.000
_cell.length_c   1.000
_cell.angle_alpha   90.00
_cell.angle_beta   90.00
_cell.angle_gamma   90.00
#
_symmetry.space_group_name_H-M   'P 1'
#
loop_
_entity.id
_entity.type
_entity.pdbx_description
1 polymer ?
#
loop_
_entity_poly.entity_id
_entity_poly.type
_entity_poly.pdbx_seq_one_letter_code
_entity_poly.pdbx_strand_id
1 'polypeptide(L)'
;MANKFCVSLSCAKDNPDKATVAFVIANAAAGSGKETLVFLSVEAVRLAQRGYADDIREEGFAPLKELMENFVKAGGTMYVCSPCFKKRKLDENALVAGAAITGGAKLVEFLSDGSPCVSY
;
A
#
# COMPACT_ATOMS: atom_id res chain seq x y z
N MET A 1 -15.77 15.52 -10.41
CA MET A 1 -14.45 15.77 -9.78
C MET A 1 -13.97 14.54 -9.07
N ALA A 2 -12.76 14.09 -9.38
CA ALA A 2 -12.21 12.92 -8.73
C ALA A 2 -11.92 13.22 -7.25
N ASN A 3 -12.41 12.37 -6.35
CA ASN A 3 -12.14 12.45 -4.92
C ASN A 3 -11.29 11.26 -4.52
N LYS A 4 -10.27 10.96 -5.35
CA LYS A 4 -9.41 9.80 -5.19
C LYS A 4 -7.97 10.22 -5.04
N PHE A 5 -7.19 9.37 -4.41
CA PHE A 5 -5.76 9.59 -4.25
C PHE A 5 -5.04 8.24 -4.30
N CYS A 6 -3.90 8.19 -4.98
CA CYS A 6 -3.13 6.96 -5.10
C CYS A 6 -1.71 7.14 -4.59
N VAL A 7 -1.22 6.15 -3.85
CA VAL A 7 0.18 6.04 -3.48
C VAL A 7 0.73 4.78 -4.12
N SER A 8 1.74 4.92 -4.99
CA SER A 8 2.43 3.79 -5.60
C SER A 8 3.71 3.52 -4.81
N LEU A 9 3.80 2.37 -4.17
CA LEU A 9 4.93 2.01 -3.32
C LEU A 9 5.65 0.81 -3.89
N SER A 10 6.99 0.92 -4.01
CA SER A 10 7.82 -0.13 -4.61
C SER A 10 8.85 -0.73 -3.66
N CYS A 11 8.89 -0.30 -2.40
CA CYS A 11 9.89 -0.79 -1.45
C CYS A 11 9.25 -1.26 -0.15
N ALA A 12 10.01 -2.05 0.59
CA ALA A 12 9.63 -2.64 1.87
C ALA A 12 10.82 -2.56 2.81
N LYS A 13 11.40 -3.68 3.23
CA LYS A 13 12.58 -3.67 4.11
C LYS A 13 13.86 -3.19 3.40
N ASP A 14 13.86 -3.16 2.07
CA ASP A 14 14.97 -2.58 1.30
C ASP A 14 15.03 -1.05 1.40
N ASN A 15 13.91 -0.42 1.77
CA ASN A 15 13.88 1.00 2.12
C ASN A 15 12.71 1.26 3.06
N PRO A 16 12.85 0.89 4.34
CA PRO A 16 11.74 0.99 5.30
C PRO A 16 11.30 2.42 5.59
N ASP A 17 12.19 3.38 5.39
CA ASP A 17 11.86 4.80 5.54
C ASP A 17 10.81 5.22 4.51
N LYS A 18 11.06 4.93 3.22
CA LYS A 18 10.08 5.23 2.16
C LYS A 18 8.78 4.47 2.35
N ALA A 19 8.86 3.19 2.75
CA ALA A 19 7.66 2.40 2.99
C ALA A 19 6.80 3.02 4.09
N THR A 20 7.44 3.51 5.14
CA THR A 20 6.75 4.15 6.26
C THR A 20 6.11 5.48 5.81
N VAL A 21 6.86 6.32 5.12
CA VAL A 21 6.36 7.62 4.64
C VAL A 21 5.18 7.42 3.70
N ALA A 22 5.23 6.40 2.83
CA ALA A 22 4.13 6.11 1.92
C ALA A 22 2.81 5.90 2.67
N PHE A 23 2.84 5.17 3.78
CA PHE A 23 1.63 4.94 4.58
C PHE A 23 1.24 6.14 5.44
N VAL A 24 2.19 6.99 5.81
CA VAL A 24 1.87 8.27 6.44
C VAL A 24 1.05 9.14 5.47
N ILE A 25 1.51 9.24 4.23
CA ILE A 25 0.81 10.02 3.20
C ILE A 25 -0.54 9.39 2.86
N ALA A 26 -0.60 8.07 2.75
CA ALA A 26 -1.85 7.35 2.47
C ALA A 26 -2.89 7.63 3.58
N ASN A 27 -2.46 7.59 4.84
CA ASN A 27 -3.35 7.90 5.96
C ASN A 27 -3.83 9.36 5.93
N ALA A 28 -2.95 10.28 5.54
CA ALA A 28 -3.33 11.69 5.41
C ALA A 28 -4.42 11.86 4.34
N ALA A 29 -4.28 11.18 3.21
CA ALA A 29 -5.28 11.23 2.14
C ALA A 29 -6.61 10.62 2.58
N ALA A 30 -6.58 9.44 3.19
CA ALA A 30 -7.78 8.78 3.67
C ALA A 30 -8.46 9.59 4.77
N GLY A 31 -7.68 10.18 5.68
CA GLY A 31 -8.19 11.04 6.74
C GLY A 31 -8.78 12.36 6.22
N SER A 32 -8.42 12.75 5.00
CA SER A 32 -8.97 13.95 4.34
C SER A 32 -10.23 13.61 3.52
N GLY A 33 -10.75 12.40 3.64
CA GLY A 33 -11.96 11.98 2.95
C GLY A 33 -11.74 11.53 1.51
N LYS A 34 -10.50 11.25 1.11
CA LYS A 34 -10.22 10.75 -0.23
C LYS A 34 -10.38 9.24 -0.29
N GLU A 35 -10.94 8.74 -1.39
CA GLU A 35 -10.91 7.31 -1.69
C GLU A 35 -9.46 6.98 -2.05
N THR A 36 -8.75 6.31 -1.16
CA THR A 36 -7.30 6.17 -1.26
C THR A 36 -6.88 4.74 -1.54
N LEU A 37 -6.01 4.59 -2.55
CA LEU A 37 -5.42 3.33 -2.95
C LEU A 37 -3.91 3.38 -2.70
N VAL A 38 -3.38 2.35 -2.06
CA VAL A 38 -1.94 2.09 -2.08
C VAL A 38 -1.70 0.92 -3.02
N PHE A 39 -0.92 1.16 -4.07
CA PHE A 39 -0.54 0.11 -5.01
C PHE A 39 0.84 -0.41 -4.63
N LEU A 40 0.90 -1.69 -4.26
CA LEU A 40 2.14 -2.34 -3.82
C LEU A 40 2.75 -3.10 -5.01
N SER A 41 3.94 -2.71 -5.41
CA SER A 41 4.68 -3.36 -6.51
C SER A 41 6.12 -3.65 -6.08
N VAL A 42 6.82 -4.46 -6.86
CA VAL A 42 8.22 -4.82 -6.59
C VAL A 42 8.34 -5.37 -5.16
N GLU A 43 9.29 -4.90 -4.35
CA GLU A 43 9.46 -5.39 -2.98
C GLU A 43 8.29 -5.06 -2.07
N ALA A 44 7.53 -4.01 -2.38
CA ALA A 44 6.41 -3.60 -1.54
C ALA A 44 5.31 -4.67 -1.43
N VAL A 45 5.22 -5.60 -2.39
CA VAL A 45 4.24 -6.69 -2.29
C VAL A 45 4.43 -7.55 -1.04
N ARG A 46 5.65 -7.57 -0.48
CA ARG A 46 5.94 -8.31 0.75
C ARG A 46 5.19 -7.75 1.95
N LEU A 47 4.86 -6.46 1.94
CA LEU A 47 4.09 -5.83 3.01
C LEU A 47 2.70 -6.43 3.15
N ALA A 48 2.17 -7.02 2.08
CA ALA A 48 0.86 -7.67 2.11
C ALA A 48 0.90 -9.03 2.81
N GLN A 49 2.08 -9.60 3.05
CA GLN A 49 2.19 -10.85 3.79
C GLN A 49 2.01 -10.60 5.27
N ARG A 50 1.12 -11.37 5.88
CA ARG A 50 0.86 -11.28 7.31
C ARG A 50 2.14 -11.54 8.09
N GLY A 51 2.47 -10.62 9.00
CA GLY A 51 3.65 -10.73 9.85
C GLY A 51 4.92 -10.07 9.30
N TYR A 52 4.98 -9.80 8.00
CA TYR A 52 6.21 -9.25 7.41
C TYR A 52 6.57 -7.86 7.96
N ALA A 53 5.55 -7.00 8.13
CA ALA A 53 5.78 -5.63 8.57
C ALA A 53 5.89 -5.47 10.09
N ASP A 54 5.78 -6.56 10.86
CA ASP A 54 5.67 -6.50 12.31
C ASP A 54 6.86 -5.84 13.00
N ASP A 55 8.06 -5.94 12.41
CA ASP A 55 9.28 -5.39 12.97
C ASP A 55 9.78 -4.12 12.28
N ILE A 56 8.95 -3.53 11.40
CA ILE A 56 9.33 -2.29 10.71
C ILE A 56 8.87 -1.10 11.54
N ARG A 57 9.84 -0.36 12.08
CA ARG A 57 9.56 0.85 12.83
C ARG A 57 10.68 1.85 12.60
N GLU A 58 10.36 2.99 12.04
CA GLU A 58 11.31 4.07 11.83
C GLU A 58 11.21 5.09 12.96
N GLU A 59 12.34 5.62 13.38
CA GLU A 59 12.39 6.59 14.46
C GLU A 59 11.51 7.81 14.15
N GLY A 60 10.68 8.18 15.12
CA GLY A 60 9.76 9.32 14.95
C GLY A 60 8.42 8.96 14.32
N PHE A 61 8.23 7.70 13.92
CA PHE A 61 6.98 7.25 13.30
C PHE A 61 6.36 6.11 14.11
N ALA A 62 5.06 5.94 13.96
CA ALA A 62 4.39 4.74 14.48
C ALA A 62 4.89 3.50 13.72
N PRO A 63 4.79 2.31 14.32
CA PRO A 63 5.14 1.08 13.61
C PRO A 63 4.37 0.96 12.29
N LEU A 64 5.03 0.45 11.25
CA LEU A 64 4.41 0.36 9.92
C LEU A 64 3.13 -0.48 9.96
N LYS A 65 3.12 -1.57 10.70
CA LYS A 65 1.93 -2.40 10.86
C LYS A 65 0.73 -1.58 11.33
N GLU A 66 0.95 -0.71 12.34
CA GLU A 66 -0.11 0.15 12.87
C GLU A 66 -0.59 1.14 11.81
N LEU A 67 0.33 1.74 11.06
CA LEU A 67 -0.03 2.66 9.98
C LEU A 67 -0.86 1.95 8.90
N MET A 68 -0.51 0.73 8.56
CA MET A 68 -1.27 -0.07 7.58
C MET A 68 -2.66 -0.39 8.10
N GLU A 69 -2.77 -0.81 9.37
CA GLU A 69 -4.05 -1.14 9.99
C GLU A 69 -4.96 0.09 10.07
N ASN A 70 -4.40 1.24 10.45
CA ASN A 70 -5.15 2.49 10.51
C ASN A 70 -5.64 2.90 9.12
N PHE A 71 -4.81 2.70 8.10
CA PHE A 71 -5.20 2.99 6.72
C PHE A 71 -6.42 2.18 6.29
N VAL A 72 -6.42 0.90 6.58
CA VAL A 72 -7.55 0.02 6.24
C VAL A 72 -8.80 0.41 7.03
N LYS A 73 -8.65 0.74 8.31
CA LYS A 73 -9.77 1.20 9.15
C LYS A 73 -10.40 2.49 8.62
N ALA A 74 -9.59 3.34 8.00
CA ALA A 74 -10.07 4.58 7.41
C ALA A 74 -10.71 4.38 6.03
N GLY A 75 -10.84 3.14 5.58
CA GLY A 75 -11.45 2.80 4.30
C GLY A 75 -10.47 2.67 3.15
N GLY A 76 -9.17 2.71 3.41
CA GLY A 76 -8.14 2.58 2.38
C GLY A 76 -8.08 1.18 1.80
N THR A 77 -7.65 1.09 0.55
CA THR A 77 -7.51 -0.16 -0.19
C THR A 77 -6.05 -0.37 -0.58
N MET A 78 -5.58 -1.61 -0.51
CA MET A 78 -4.26 -1.98 -1.00
C MET A 78 -4.40 -2.96 -2.15
N TYR A 79 -3.87 -2.61 -3.33
CA TYR A 79 -3.75 -3.54 -4.45
C TYR A 79 -2.33 -4.06 -4.51
N VAL A 80 -2.20 -5.37 -4.67
CA VAL A 80 -0.91 -6.06 -4.69
C VAL A 80 -0.64 -6.54 -6.12
N CYS A 81 0.47 -6.10 -6.69
CA CYS A 81 0.84 -6.45 -8.07
C CYS A 81 1.01 -7.96 -8.21
N SER A 82 0.14 -8.59 -8.99
CA SER A 82 0.13 -10.05 -9.15
C SER A 82 1.46 -10.63 -9.66
N PRO A 83 2.06 -10.13 -10.76
CA PRO A 83 3.34 -10.68 -11.20
C PRO A 83 4.47 -10.53 -10.17
N CYS A 84 4.51 -9.40 -9.45
CA CYS A 84 5.53 -9.18 -8.43
C CYS A 84 5.37 -10.14 -7.27
N PHE A 85 4.12 -10.40 -6.89
CA PHE A 85 3.78 -11.30 -5.81
C PHE A 85 4.18 -12.75 -6.16
N LYS A 86 3.81 -13.18 -7.37
CA LYS A 86 4.10 -14.54 -7.86
C LYS A 86 5.60 -14.77 -8.05
N LYS A 87 6.31 -13.78 -8.57
CA LYS A 87 7.77 -13.86 -8.73
C LYS A 87 8.46 -14.15 -7.41
N ARG A 88 7.93 -13.61 -6.31
CA ARG A 88 8.51 -13.76 -4.98
C ARG A 88 7.96 -14.97 -4.23
N LYS A 89 7.08 -15.75 -4.87
CA LYS A 89 6.50 -16.99 -4.32
C LYS A 89 5.86 -16.77 -2.94
N LEU A 90 5.14 -15.66 -2.81
CA LEU A 90 4.48 -15.31 -1.56
C LEU A 90 3.16 -16.08 -1.43
N ASP A 91 2.64 -16.15 -0.18
CA ASP A 91 1.47 -16.95 0.14
C ASP A 91 0.19 -16.13 0.05
N GLU A 92 -0.63 -16.41 -0.97
CA GLU A 92 -1.89 -15.71 -1.19
C GLU A 92 -2.95 -16.00 -0.12
N ASN A 93 -2.72 -17.04 0.71
CA ASN A 93 -3.62 -17.39 1.79
C ASN A 93 -3.27 -16.69 3.11
N ALA A 94 -2.20 -15.90 3.12
CA ALA A 94 -1.72 -15.19 4.32
C ALA A 94 -1.58 -13.69 4.06
N LEU A 95 -2.61 -13.09 3.47
CA LEU A 95 -2.63 -11.66 3.21
C LEU A 95 -3.12 -10.88 4.42
N VAL A 96 -2.59 -9.67 4.60
CA VAL A 96 -3.12 -8.74 5.59
C VAL A 96 -4.51 -8.26 5.17
N ALA A 97 -5.32 -7.83 6.16
CA ALA A 97 -6.64 -7.28 5.88
C ALA A 97 -6.52 -6.07 4.94
N GLY A 98 -7.46 -5.97 4.01
CA GLY A 98 -7.52 -4.84 3.07
C GLY A 98 -6.65 -5.00 1.82
N ALA A 99 -5.86 -6.06 1.72
CA ALA A 99 -5.01 -6.32 0.56
C ALA A 99 -5.73 -7.22 -0.45
N ALA A 100 -5.63 -6.89 -1.73
CA ALA A 100 -6.19 -7.70 -2.81
C ALA A 100 -5.17 -7.82 -3.93
N ILE A 101 -4.89 -9.04 -4.36
CA ILE A 101 -3.98 -9.28 -5.47
C ILE A 101 -4.70 -8.93 -6.77
N THR A 102 -4.11 -8.04 -7.58
CA THR A 102 -4.71 -7.59 -8.84
C THR A 102 -3.68 -7.49 -9.94
N GLY A 103 -4.15 -7.34 -11.17
CA GLY A 103 -3.27 -6.98 -12.28
C GLY A 103 -3.10 -5.46 -12.40
N GLY A 104 -2.14 -5.03 -13.22
CA GLY A 104 -1.88 -3.60 -13.44
C GLY A 104 -3.06 -2.85 -14.03
N ALA A 105 -3.98 -3.55 -14.72
CA ALA A 105 -5.16 -2.93 -15.29
C ALA A 105 -6.05 -2.26 -14.22
N LYS A 106 -6.07 -2.80 -13.01
CA LYS A 106 -6.85 -2.21 -11.92
C LYS A 106 -6.27 -0.87 -11.47
N LEU A 107 -4.95 -0.73 -11.48
CA LEU A 107 -4.31 0.55 -11.19
C LEU A 107 -4.64 1.58 -12.29
N VAL A 108 -4.53 1.17 -13.55
CA VAL A 108 -4.84 2.04 -14.68
C VAL A 108 -6.30 2.50 -14.61
N GLU A 109 -7.20 1.59 -14.31
CA GLU A 109 -8.63 1.91 -14.16
C GLU A 109 -8.85 2.94 -13.04
N PHE A 110 -8.19 2.73 -11.89
CA PHE A 110 -8.31 3.66 -10.76
C PHE A 110 -7.86 5.08 -11.14
N LEU A 111 -6.79 5.18 -11.94
CA LEU A 111 -6.20 6.48 -12.31
C LEU A 111 -6.81 7.10 -13.56
N SER A 112 -7.72 6.41 -14.25
CA SER A 112 -8.18 6.85 -15.57
C SER A 112 -9.07 8.09 -15.56
N ASP A 113 -9.54 8.52 -14.39
CA ASP A 113 -10.30 9.77 -14.26
C ASP A 113 -9.40 10.99 -13.94
N GLY A 114 -8.08 10.81 -13.99
CA GLY A 114 -7.14 11.89 -13.72
C GLY A 114 -6.78 12.06 -12.25
N SER A 115 -7.02 11.05 -11.43
CA SER A 115 -6.69 11.11 -10.00
C SER A 115 -5.20 11.25 -9.78
N PRO A 116 -4.77 12.06 -8.77
CA PRO A 116 -3.33 12.20 -8.49
C PRO A 116 -2.73 10.92 -7.93
N CYS A 117 -1.46 10.70 -8.24
CA CYS A 117 -0.69 9.58 -7.71
C CYS A 117 0.70 10.05 -7.32
N VAL A 118 1.13 9.71 -6.10
CA VAL A 118 2.51 9.92 -5.66
C VAL A 118 3.21 8.58 -5.57
N SER A 119 4.53 8.57 -5.79
CA SER A 119 5.31 7.33 -5.86
C SER A 119 6.47 7.36 -4.87
N TYR A 120 6.70 6.23 -4.27
CA TYR A 120 7.83 6.02 -3.35
C TYR A 120 8.61 4.76 -3.67
#